data_7757510c6cd0cbabfe106ba8a08f9cbe
#
_entry.id   7757510c6cd0cbabfe106ba8a08f9cbe
#
_cell.length_a   1.000
_cell.length_b   1.000
_cell.length_c   1.000
_cell.angle_alpha   90.00
_cell.angle_beta   90.00
_cell.angle_gamma   90.00
#
_symmetry.space_group_name_H-M   'P 1'
#
loop_
_entity.id
_entity.type
_entity.pdbx_description
1 polymer ?
#
loop_
_entity_poly.entity_id
_entity_poly.type
_entity_poly.pdbx_seq_one_letter_code
_entity_poly.pdbx_strand_id
1 'polypeptide(L)'
;MAKSATPVVAQEALPESPDVQAPLDTALDELIGYAMRRAQLKLFQNLISRLSAHDLRPAQFSAMAIIDQHPGLMQADLARALAIEPPQVVPLLNKLESRALAVRVRCKPDKRSYGIFLSKTGEALLKELKAIAAQSDIDATSALDSAEREELLRLLKKVYQE
;
A
#
# COMPACT_ATOMS: atom_id res chain seq x y z
N MET A 1 50.95 8.82 -56.02
CA MET A 1 49.61 8.56 -55.53
C MET A 1 49.73 7.79 -54.24
N ALA A 2 49.68 8.50 -53.10
CA ALA A 2 49.78 7.90 -51.77
C ALA A 2 48.35 7.72 -51.21
N LYS A 3 47.99 6.49 -50.93
CA LYS A 3 46.74 6.17 -50.24
C LYS A 3 46.92 6.40 -48.74
N SER A 4 46.21 7.38 -48.19
CA SER A 4 46.09 7.65 -46.80
C SER A 4 45.24 6.53 -46.15
N ALA A 5 45.82 5.80 -45.22
CA ALA A 5 45.09 4.86 -44.38
C ALA A 5 44.62 5.60 -43.12
N THR A 6 43.31 5.69 -42.94
CA THR A 6 42.67 6.22 -41.73
C THR A 6 42.82 5.18 -40.60
N PRO A 7 43.27 5.56 -39.39
CA PRO A 7 43.33 4.62 -38.28
C PRO A 7 41.91 4.30 -37.79
N VAL A 8 41.60 3.02 -37.69
CA VAL A 8 40.40 2.50 -37.03
C VAL A 8 40.58 2.72 -35.54
N VAL A 9 39.77 3.65 -35.00
CA VAL A 9 39.67 3.85 -33.55
C VAL A 9 39.01 2.60 -32.96
N ALA A 10 39.76 1.89 -32.13
CA ALA A 10 39.23 0.78 -31.35
C ALA A 10 38.06 1.32 -30.44
N GLN A 11 36.88 0.78 -30.65
CA GLN A 11 35.72 1.06 -29.85
C GLN A 11 35.97 0.44 -28.49
N GLU A 12 36.33 1.25 -27.50
CA GLU A 12 36.37 0.85 -26.09
C GLU A 12 34.97 0.35 -25.69
N ALA A 13 34.87 -0.93 -25.32
CA ALA A 13 33.65 -1.48 -24.83
C ALA A 13 33.23 -0.74 -23.57
N LEU A 14 32.04 -0.13 -23.57
CA LEU A 14 31.44 0.46 -22.39
C LEU A 14 31.37 -0.62 -21.32
N PRO A 15 31.69 -0.29 -20.03
CA PRO A 15 31.57 -1.25 -18.95
C PRO A 15 30.13 -1.72 -18.88
N GLU A 16 29.92 -3.04 -18.79
CA GLU A 16 28.62 -3.65 -18.59
C GLU A 16 27.97 -2.99 -17.38
N SER A 17 26.72 -2.58 -17.53
CA SER A 17 25.94 -1.98 -16.46
C SER A 17 25.93 -2.96 -15.27
N PRO A 18 26.24 -2.50 -14.05
CA PRO A 18 26.26 -3.37 -12.89
C PRO A 18 24.89 -4.03 -12.76
N ASP A 19 24.89 -5.33 -12.51
CA ASP A 19 23.68 -6.14 -12.29
C ASP A 19 22.86 -5.50 -11.16
N VAL A 20 21.74 -4.87 -11.51
CA VAL A 20 20.93 -4.02 -10.60
C VAL A 20 20.18 -4.86 -9.54
N GLN A 21 20.44 -6.18 -9.48
CA GLN A 21 19.65 -7.11 -8.67
C GLN A 21 20.24 -7.44 -7.29
N ALA A 22 21.48 -7.10 -7.00
CA ALA A 22 22.01 -7.27 -5.65
C ALA A 22 21.73 -6.02 -4.81
N PRO A 23 21.06 -6.13 -3.65
CA PRO A 23 20.95 -5.00 -2.74
C PRO A 23 22.35 -4.57 -2.31
N LEU A 24 22.68 -3.28 -2.50
CA LEU A 24 23.90 -2.72 -1.95
C LEU A 24 23.81 -2.77 -0.43
N ASP A 25 24.74 -3.44 0.22
CA ASP A 25 24.89 -3.39 1.67
C ASP A 25 25.23 -1.95 2.08
N THR A 26 24.36 -1.35 2.88
CA THR A 26 24.54 0.01 3.37
C THR A 26 24.41 0.04 4.88
N ALA A 27 25.10 1.00 5.53
CA ALA A 27 24.94 1.23 6.97
C ALA A 27 23.48 1.57 7.35
N LEU A 28 22.59 1.82 6.37
CA LEU A 28 21.18 2.05 6.60
C LEU A 28 20.42 0.77 6.95
N ASP A 29 20.93 -0.40 6.58
CA ASP A 29 20.24 -1.71 6.82
C ASP A 29 20.17 -2.04 8.33
N GLU A 30 21.02 -1.42 9.16
CA GLU A 30 20.95 -1.51 10.62
C GLU A 30 19.91 -0.58 11.24
N LEU A 31 19.31 0.33 10.45
CA LEU A 31 18.31 1.28 10.94
C LEU A 31 16.90 0.71 10.81
N ILE A 32 16.20 0.61 11.95
CA ILE A 32 14.80 0.12 12.01
C ILE A 32 13.90 0.85 11.02
N GLY A 33 13.99 2.18 10.94
CA GLY A 33 13.18 2.99 10.03
C GLY A 33 13.41 2.64 8.56
N TYR A 34 14.64 2.37 8.17
CA TYR A 34 14.98 1.96 6.81
C TYR A 34 14.50 0.53 6.51
N ALA A 35 14.72 -0.40 7.43
CA ALA A 35 14.23 -1.77 7.33
C ALA A 35 12.69 -1.82 7.20
N MET A 36 11.97 -1.03 8.02
CA MET A 36 10.51 -0.89 7.92
C MET A 36 10.09 -0.34 6.56
N ARG A 37 10.76 0.69 6.05
CA ARG A 37 10.48 1.25 4.71
C ARG A 37 10.65 0.20 3.62
N ARG A 38 11.71 -0.59 3.64
CA ARG A 38 11.96 -1.64 2.65
C ARG A 38 10.92 -2.75 2.73
N ALA A 39 10.59 -3.18 3.94
CA ALA A 39 9.53 -4.17 4.18
C ALA A 39 8.18 -3.66 3.68
N GLN A 40 7.82 -2.41 4.00
CA GLN A 40 6.60 -1.77 3.52
C GLN A 40 6.51 -1.75 1.99
N LEU A 41 7.58 -1.35 1.29
CA LEU A 41 7.60 -1.33 -0.17
C LEU A 41 7.31 -2.71 -0.76
N LYS A 42 7.93 -3.77 -0.23
CA LYS A 42 7.71 -5.16 -0.67
C LYS A 42 6.26 -5.61 -0.43
N LEU A 43 5.73 -5.38 0.77
CA LEU A 43 4.36 -5.72 1.15
C LEU A 43 3.34 -4.99 0.26
N PHE A 44 3.51 -3.68 0.09
CA PHE A 44 2.61 -2.88 -0.74
C PHE A 44 2.65 -3.23 -2.22
N GLN A 45 3.81 -3.53 -2.79
CA GLN A 45 3.91 -3.97 -4.18
C GLN A 45 3.09 -5.24 -4.43
N ASN A 46 3.18 -6.23 -3.53
CA ASN A 46 2.40 -7.45 -3.64
C ASN A 46 0.89 -7.17 -3.52
N LEU A 47 0.48 -6.39 -2.53
CA LEU A 47 -0.93 -6.02 -2.33
C LEU A 47 -1.47 -5.19 -3.51
N ILE A 48 -0.73 -4.19 -4.01
CA ILE A 48 -1.13 -3.36 -5.16
C ILE A 48 -1.38 -4.24 -6.37
N SER A 49 -0.48 -5.17 -6.67
CA SER A 49 -0.63 -6.10 -7.81
C SER A 49 -1.94 -6.88 -7.73
N ARG A 50 -2.31 -7.37 -6.54
CA ARG A 50 -3.53 -8.17 -6.32
C ARG A 50 -4.80 -7.32 -6.35
N LEU A 51 -4.77 -6.13 -5.73
CA LEU A 51 -5.92 -5.22 -5.71
C LEU A 51 -6.20 -4.57 -7.07
N SER A 52 -5.20 -4.52 -7.97
CA SER A 52 -5.37 -3.95 -9.31
C SER A 52 -6.43 -4.67 -10.14
N ALA A 53 -6.60 -5.98 -9.94
CA ALA A 53 -7.66 -6.77 -10.58
C ALA A 53 -9.08 -6.28 -10.21
N HIS A 54 -9.22 -5.61 -9.08
CA HIS A 54 -10.47 -5.02 -8.58
C HIS A 54 -10.54 -3.50 -8.78
N ASP A 55 -9.61 -2.89 -9.53
CA ASP A 55 -9.47 -1.43 -9.69
C ASP A 55 -9.45 -0.70 -8.33
N LEU A 56 -8.74 -1.27 -7.35
CA LEU A 56 -8.58 -0.70 -6.01
C LEU A 56 -7.10 -0.51 -5.66
N ARG A 57 -6.87 0.46 -4.79
CA ARG A 57 -5.57 0.74 -4.18
C ARG A 57 -5.58 0.39 -2.69
N PRO A 58 -4.42 0.13 -2.06
CA PRO A 58 -4.34 -0.20 -0.63
C PRO A 58 -5.09 0.77 0.27
N ALA A 59 -4.99 2.08 0.05
CA ALA A 59 -5.70 3.08 0.85
C ALA A 59 -7.24 2.93 0.78
N GLN A 60 -7.79 2.55 -0.38
CA GLN A 60 -9.22 2.30 -0.55
C GLN A 60 -9.67 1.03 0.17
N PHE A 61 -8.87 -0.04 0.06
CA PHE A 61 -9.09 -1.27 0.82
C PHE A 61 -9.07 -1.00 2.33
N SER A 62 -8.05 -0.27 2.83
CA SER A 62 -7.95 0.09 4.25
C SER A 62 -9.15 0.93 4.71
N ALA A 63 -9.58 1.91 3.90
CA ALA A 63 -10.77 2.69 4.20
C ALA A 63 -12.03 1.82 4.30
N MET A 64 -12.24 0.92 3.35
CA MET A 64 -13.38 -0.02 3.40
C MET A 64 -13.34 -0.89 4.65
N ALA A 65 -12.16 -1.40 5.04
CA ALA A 65 -12.00 -2.22 6.24
C ALA A 65 -12.31 -1.46 7.53
N ILE A 66 -11.89 -0.19 7.61
CA ILE A 66 -12.16 0.69 8.77
C ILE A 66 -13.66 1.04 8.84
N ILE A 67 -14.28 1.38 7.71
CA ILE A 67 -15.71 1.70 7.63
C ILE A 67 -16.57 0.49 8.05
N ASP A 68 -16.18 -0.71 7.64
CA ASP A 68 -16.85 -1.96 8.01
C ASP A 68 -16.83 -2.20 9.53
N GLN A 69 -15.69 -1.90 10.18
CA GLN A 69 -15.55 -2.04 11.65
C GLN A 69 -16.23 -0.93 12.44
N HIS A 70 -16.40 0.26 11.84
CA HIS A 70 -16.95 1.45 12.47
C HIS A 70 -18.02 2.11 11.57
N PRO A 71 -19.17 1.46 11.34
CA PRO A 71 -20.23 2.01 10.50
C PRO A 71 -20.70 3.37 11.03
N GLY A 72 -20.76 4.35 10.15
CA GLY A 72 -21.18 5.72 10.51
C GLY A 72 -20.06 6.61 11.02
N LEU A 73 -18.78 6.18 10.97
CA LEU A 73 -17.67 7.05 11.36
C LEU A 73 -17.61 8.31 10.50
N MET A 74 -17.04 9.39 11.07
CA MET A 74 -16.88 10.67 10.43
C MET A 74 -15.62 10.69 9.54
N GLN A 75 -15.56 11.62 8.56
CA GLN A 75 -14.39 11.77 7.70
C GLN A 75 -13.10 12.07 8.48
N ALA A 76 -13.19 12.85 9.56
CA ALA A 76 -12.04 13.16 10.41
C ALA A 76 -11.52 11.92 11.13
N ASP A 77 -12.40 11.02 11.58
CA ASP A 77 -12.01 9.78 12.24
C ASP A 77 -11.40 8.80 11.25
N LEU A 78 -11.93 8.75 10.02
CA LEU A 78 -11.35 7.95 8.95
C LEU A 78 -9.94 8.46 8.57
N ALA A 79 -9.74 9.78 8.48
CA ALA A 79 -8.42 10.36 8.23
C ALA A 79 -7.41 9.96 9.30
N ARG A 80 -7.81 10.08 10.57
CA ARG A 80 -6.98 9.70 11.72
C ARG A 80 -6.64 8.21 11.70
N ALA A 81 -7.62 7.35 11.46
CA ALA A 81 -7.42 5.91 11.39
C ALA A 81 -6.53 5.46 10.22
N LEU A 82 -6.58 6.17 9.09
CA LEU A 82 -5.72 5.95 7.93
C LEU A 82 -4.34 6.61 8.06
N ALA A 83 -4.12 7.42 9.09
CA ALA A 83 -2.92 8.26 9.25
C ALA A 83 -2.61 9.13 8.00
N ILE A 84 -3.67 9.75 7.44
CA ILE A 84 -3.57 10.67 6.29
C ILE A 84 -4.19 12.02 6.62
N GLU A 85 -3.86 13.04 5.82
CA GLU A 85 -4.44 14.37 5.98
C GLU A 85 -5.93 14.40 5.57
N PRO A 86 -6.81 15.13 6.30
CA PRO A 86 -8.23 15.17 6.02
C PRO A 86 -8.61 15.50 4.56
N PRO A 87 -7.91 16.40 3.83
CA PRO A 87 -8.20 16.64 2.42
C PRO A 87 -8.03 15.40 1.52
N GLN A 88 -7.21 14.43 1.90
CA GLN A 88 -6.98 13.20 1.13
C GLN A 88 -8.15 12.20 1.24
N VAL A 89 -8.98 12.31 2.28
CA VAL A 89 -10.14 11.42 2.48
C VAL A 89 -11.23 11.68 1.46
N VAL A 90 -11.43 12.94 1.07
CA VAL A 90 -12.53 13.33 0.15
C VAL A 90 -12.40 12.63 -1.22
N PRO A 91 -11.28 12.73 -1.95
CA PRO A 91 -11.13 12.03 -3.23
C PRO A 91 -11.18 10.50 -3.07
N LEU A 92 -10.68 9.96 -1.94
CA LEU A 92 -10.75 8.54 -1.64
C LEU A 92 -12.21 8.07 -1.52
N LEU A 93 -13.02 8.77 -0.73
CA LEU A 93 -14.45 8.48 -0.58
C LEU A 93 -15.23 8.68 -1.87
N ASN A 94 -14.96 9.75 -2.61
CA ASN A 94 -15.61 10.00 -3.90
C ASN A 94 -15.36 8.83 -4.87
N LYS A 95 -14.16 8.24 -4.87
CA LYS A 95 -13.85 7.06 -5.70
C LYS A 95 -14.65 5.83 -5.23
N LEU A 96 -14.78 5.60 -3.92
CA LEU A 96 -15.60 4.50 -3.40
C LEU A 96 -17.08 4.69 -3.70
N GLU A 97 -17.61 5.91 -3.55
CA GLU A 97 -19.01 6.24 -3.87
C GLU A 97 -19.31 6.12 -5.36
N SER A 98 -18.42 6.59 -6.24
CA SER A 98 -18.60 6.46 -7.70
C SER A 98 -18.69 5.01 -8.16
N ARG A 99 -18.19 4.08 -7.35
CA ARG A 99 -18.27 2.63 -7.58
C ARG A 99 -19.38 1.96 -6.77
N ALA A 100 -20.23 2.73 -6.12
CA ALA A 100 -21.29 2.24 -5.24
C ALA A 100 -20.78 1.29 -4.13
N LEU A 101 -19.53 1.49 -3.64
CA LEU A 101 -18.94 0.67 -2.57
C LEU A 101 -19.17 1.27 -1.18
N ALA A 102 -19.30 2.60 -1.08
CA ALA A 102 -19.57 3.31 0.15
C ALA A 102 -20.63 4.39 -0.10
N VAL A 103 -21.24 4.87 0.97
CA VAL A 103 -22.23 5.96 0.97
C VAL A 103 -21.99 6.89 2.15
N ARG A 104 -22.21 8.19 1.94
CA ARG A 104 -22.26 9.20 3.02
C ARG A 104 -23.70 9.49 3.36
N VAL A 105 -24.08 9.28 4.60
CA VAL A 105 -25.44 9.54 5.12
C VAL A 105 -25.40 10.71 6.09
N ARG A 106 -26.30 11.69 5.91
CA ARG A 106 -26.41 12.82 6.83
C ARG A 106 -26.81 12.36 8.23
N CYS A 107 -26.04 12.77 9.23
CA CYS A 107 -26.39 12.53 10.61
C CYS A 107 -27.49 13.51 11.08
N LYS A 108 -28.46 13.00 11.86
CA LYS A 108 -29.41 13.83 12.59
C LYS A 108 -28.92 13.96 14.04
N PRO A 109 -29.03 15.16 14.68
CA PRO A 109 -29.67 16.39 14.25
C PRO A 109 -28.77 17.36 13.45
N ASP A 110 -27.44 17.13 13.41
CA ASP A 110 -26.53 18.04 12.71
C ASP A 110 -26.46 17.73 11.21
N LYS A 111 -27.11 18.58 10.41
CA LYS A 111 -27.16 18.44 8.94
C LYS A 111 -25.79 18.67 8.25
N ARG A 112 -24.74 19.07 8.98
CA ARG A 112 -23.37 19.28 8.45
C ARG A 112 -22.50 18.07 8.58
N SER A 113 -22.93 17.09 9.38
CA SER A 113 -22.17 15.87 9.67
C SER A 113 -22.68 14.72 8.80
N TYR A 114 -21.73 13.95 8.25
CA TYR A 114 -22.01 12.75 7.45
C TYR A 114 -21.33 11.55 8.08
N GLY A 115 -22.11 10.52 8.37
CA GLY A 115 -21.59 9.20 8.68
C GLY A 115 -21.31 8.41 7.41
N ILE A 116 -20.24 7.64 7.42
CA ILE A 116 -19.78 6.85 6.27
C ILE A 116 -20.15 5.39 6.52
N PHE A 117 -20.71 4.73 5.52
CA PHE A 117 -21.14 3.33 5.56
C PHE A 117 -20.70 2.61 4.30
N LEU A 118 -20.43 1.31 4.39
CA LEU A 118 -20.36 0.48 3.20
C LEU A 118 -21.75 0.23 2.62
N SER A 119 -21.81 0.05 1.32
CA SER A 119 -22.97 -0.51 0.66
C SER A 119 -22.95 -2.04 0.74
N LYS A 120 -24.06 -2.70 0.40
CA LYS A 120 -24.10 -4.17 0.28
C LYS A 120 -23.05 -4.71 -0.70
N THR A 121 -22.83 -4.00 -1.81
CA THR A 121 -21.78 -4.34 -2.78
C THR A 121 -20.39 -4.16 -2.19
N GLY A 122 -20.19 -3.07 -1.41
CA GLY A 122 -18.92 -2.82 -0.71
C GLY A 122 -18.61 -3.88 0.33
N GLU A 123 -19.60 -4.29 1.14
CA GLU A 123 -19.45 -5.36 2.13
C GLU A 123 -19.06 -6.70 1.47
N ALA A 124 -19.75 -7.06 0.38
CA ALA A 124 -19.46 -8.29 -0.37
C ALA A 124 -18.05 -8.30 -0.95
N LEU A 125 -17.66 -7.20 -1.60
CA LEU A 125 -16.31 -7.04 -2.16
C LEU A 125 -15.25 -7.06 -1.06
N LEU A 126 -15.46 -6.38 0.07
CA LEU A 126 -14.51 -6.34 1.16
C LEU A 126 -14.21 -7.73 1.73
N LYS A 127 -15.21 -8.61 1.79
CA LYS A 127 -15.01 -9.99 2.25
C LYS A 127 -14.00 -10.73 1.36
N GLU A 128 -14.07 -10.55 0.05
CA GLU A 128 -13.11 -11.11 -0.90
C GLU A 128 -11.72 -10.47 -0.74
N LEU A 129 -11.68 -9.14 -0.66
CA LEU A 129 -10.43 -8.39 -0.52
C LEU A 129 -9.67 -8.71 0.77
N LYS A 130 -10.36 -9.00 1.87
CA LYS A 130 -9.72 -9.44 3.13
C LYS A 130 -8.95 -10.75 2.95
N ALA A 131 -9.49 -11.70 2.20
CA ALA A 131 -8.80 -12.96 1.90
C ALA A 131 -7.57 -12.73 0.98
N ILE A 132 -7.72 -11.87 -0.03
CA ILE A 132 -6.63 -11.48 -0.92
C ILE A 132 -5.51 -10.79 -0.15
N ALA A 133 -5.82 -9.86 0.76
CA ALA A 133 -4.84 -9.16 1.57
C ALA A 133 -4.09 -10.11 2.52
N ALA A 134 -4.80 -11.02 3.18
CA ALA A 134 -4.18 -12.02 4.05
C ALA A 134 -3.20 -12.92 3.27
N GLN A 135 -3.59 -13.37 2.07
CA GLN A 135 -2.70 -14.18 1.23
C GLN A 135 -1.52 -13.34 0.72
N SER A 136 -1.74 -12.07 0.41
CA SER A 136 -0.67 -11.14 0.02
C SER A 136 0.40 -10.98 1.09
N ASP A 137 0.00 -10.88 2.35
CA ASP A 137 0.93 -10.76 3.48
C ASP A 137 1.75 -12.04 3.66
N ILE A 138 1.12 -13.22 3.56
CA ILE A 138 1.81 -14.51 3.63
C ILE A 138 2.87 -14.62 2.54
N ASP A 139 2.51 -14.30 1.29
CA ASP A 139 3.41 -14.43 0.14
C ASP A 139 4.57 -13.42 0.22
N ALA A 140 4.27 -12.18 0.62
CA ALA A 140 5.30 -11.15 0.76
C ALA A 140 6.27 -11.41 1.92
N THR A 141 5.83 -12.20 2.92
CA THR A 141 6.62 -12.62 4.08
C THR A 141 6.96 -14.10 4.07
N SER A 142 7.11 -14.70 2.89
CA SER A 142 7.37 -16.14 2.72
C SER A 142 8.67 -16.63 3.37
N ALA A 143 9.61 -15.74 3.65
CA ALA A 143 10.83 -16.04 4.39
C ALA A 143 10.62 -16.22 5.91
N LEU A 144 9.44 -15.83 6.43
CA LEU A 144 9.08 -15.96 7.85
C LEU A 144 8.18 -17.18 8.04
N ASP A 145 8.36 -17.88 9.15
CA ASP A 145 7.36 -18.86 9.61
C ASP A 145 6.14 -18.16 10.27
N SER A 146 5.16 -18.95 10.75
CA SER A 146 3.95 -18.39 11.36
C SER A 146 4.22 -17.64 12.67
N ALA A 147 5.13 -18.19 13.51
CA ALA A 147 5.46 -17.60 14.81
C ALA A 147 6.23 -16.28 14.62
N GLU A 148 7.15 -16.24 13.66
CA GLU A 148 7.89 -15.03 13.29
C GLU A 148 6.97 -13.94 12.75
N ARG A 149 5.97 -14.28 11.93
CA ARG A 149 4.96 -13.30 11.46
C ARG A 149 4.11 -12.74 12.58
N GLU A 150 3.67 -13.58 13.50
CA GLU A 150 2.91 -13.15 14.69
C GLU A 150 3.74 -12.22 15.57
N GLU A 151 5.00 -12.55 15.80
CA GLU A 151 5.92 -11.74 16.60
C GLU A 151 6.22 -10.39 15.90
N LEU A 152 6.46 -10.40 14.59
CA LEU A 152 6.66 -9.17 13.81
C LEU A 152 5.43 -8.26 13.92
N LEU A 153 4.22 -8.79 13.75
CA LEU A 153 2.98 -8.03 13.88
C LEU A 153 2.82 -7.45 15.30
N ARG A 154 3.15 -8.24 16.33
CA ARG A 154 3.11 -7.81 17.73
C ARG A 154 4.08 -6.65 17.99
N LEU A 155 5.32 -6.74 17.47
CA LEU A 155 6.35 -5.71 17.61
C LEU A 155 5.96 -4.43 16.86
N LEU A 156 5.49 -4.53 15.62
CA LEU A 156 5.02 -3.39 14.85
C LEU A 156 3.89 -2.65 15.57
N LYS A 157 2.91 -3.38 16.14
CA LYS A 157 1.82 -2.77 16.91
C LYS A 157 2.34 -1.96 18.10
N LYS A 158 3.36 -2.44 18.81
CA LYS A 158 3.99 -1.68 19.91
C LYS A 158 4.66 -0.38 19.45
N VAL A 159 5.08 -0.29 18.19
CA VAL A 159 5.73 0.91 17.66
C VAL A 159 4.72 2.03 17.37
N TYR A 160 3.49 1.70 16.94
CA TYR A 160 2.52 2.72 16.49
C TYR A 160 1.28 2.87 17.37
N GLN A 161 1.13 2.06 18.42
CA GLN A 161 -0.05 2.09 19.33
C GLN A 161 0.25 2.73 20.69
N GLU A 162 1.40 3.40 20.85
CA GLU A 162 1.68 4.19 22.06
C GLU A 162 0.87 5.47 22.11
#